data_e3b5f68d7df491c0eec26f943f182047
#
_entry.id   e3b5f68d7df491c0eec26f943f182047
#
_cell.length_a   1.000
_cell.length_b   1.000
_cell.length_c   1.000
_cell.angle_alpha   90.00
_cell.angle_beta   90.00
_cell.angle_gamma   90.00
#
_symmetry.space_group_name_H-M   'P 1'
#
loop_
_entity.id
_entity.type
_entity.pdbx_description
1 polymer ?
#
loop_
_entity_poly.entity_id
_entity_poly.type
_entity_poly.pdbx_seq_one_letter_code
_entity_poly.pdbx_strand_id
1 'polypeptide(L)'
;TAYNSELSNDPFPKKKQRLANSHLELNRYFQDQSSWNRETIEKRSKVLAELALKAWSYFGEEQSPPATVDSVKGKTPKAVTILGQRFSIKSWRDVQAHTLNTIAELEPDSFSALTKEYPRFIGTDAGKFRHIRQLSNGVYIEMNLSAEAIYRFCTQAIESIGLSSEDWFVETE
;
A
#
# COMPACT_ATOMS: atom_id res chain seq x y z
N THR A 1 21.53 19.14 -4.16
CA THR A 1 22.87 18.51 -4.30
C THR A 1 23.76 19.40 -5.14
N ALA A 2 25.07 19.48 -4.82
CA ALA A 2 26.05 20.32 -5.52
C ALA A 2 26.03 20.14 -7.05
N TYR A 3 25.79 18.92 -7.52
CA TYR A 3 25.71 18.56 -8.94
C TYR A 3 24.59 19.30 -9.72
N ASN A 4 23.42 19.44 -9.12
CA ASN A 4 22.30 20.15 -9.76
C ASN A 4 22.47 21.67 -9.73
N SER A 5 23.08 22.22 -8.69
CA SER A 5 23.37 23.66 -8.60
C SER A 5 24.45 24.11 -9.60
N GLU A 6 25.43 23.29 -9.86
CA GLU A 6 26.47 23.58 -10.87
C GLU A 6 25.95 23.61 -12.31
N LEU A 7 24.86 22.85 -12.60
CA LEU A 7 24.28 22.76 -13.93
C LEU A 7 23.10 23.72 -14.15
N SER A 8 22.64 24.46 -13.15
CA SER A 8 21.32 25.11 -13.08
C SER A 8 20.87 25.81 -14.37
N ASN A 9 21.62 26.77 -14.87
CA ASN A 9 21.24 27.57 -16.06
C ASN A 9 22.08 27.31 -17.30
N ASP A 10 22.92 26.29 -17.29
CA ASP A 10 23.76 25.96 -18.45
C ASP A 10 22.91 25.50 -19.65
N PRO A 11 23.31 25.82 -20.88
CA PRO A 11 22.64 25.32 -22.08
C PRO A 11 22.76 23.81 -22.22
N PHE A 12 21.78 23.19 -22.89
CA PHE A 12 21.70 21.75 -23.00
C PHE A 12 22.95 21.04 -23.49
N PRO A 13 23.72 21.53 -24.50
CA PRO A 13 24.96 20.89 -24.95
C PRO A 13 25.99 20.72 -23.83
N LYS A 14 26.12 21.71 -22.94
CA LYS A 14 27.05 21.66 -21.81
C LYS A 14 26.54 20.69 -20.74
N LYS A 15 25.25 20.68 -20.46
CA LYS A 15 24.60 19.69 -19.58
C LYS A 15 24.76 18.27 -20.10
N LYS A 16 24.54 18.06 -21.40
CA LYS A 16 24.69 16.78 -22.09
C LYS A 16 26.11 16.20 -21.90
N GLN A 17 27.14 17.00 -22.08
CA GLN A 17 28.51 16.56 -21.89
C GLN A 17 28.80 16.07 -20.48
N ARG A 18 28.30 16.78 -19.46
CA ARG A 18 28.42 16.35 -18.06
C ARG A 18 27.58 15.12 -17.73
N LEU A 19 26.38 15.04 -18.26
CA LEU A 19 25.48 13.88 -18.07
C LEU A 19 26.04 12.61 -18.73
N ALA A 20 26.80 12.75 -19.83
CA ALA A 20 27.49 11.63 -20.48
C ALA A 20 28.54 10.94 -19.59
N ASN A 21 29.14 11.69 -18.68
CA ASN A 21 30.10 11.16 -17.70
C ASN A 21 29.46 10.61 -16.43
N SER A 22 28.13 10.65 -16.34
CA SER A 22 27.38 10.11 -15.24
C SER A 22 27.26 8.58 -15.35
N HIS A 23 27.50 7.86 -14.27
CA HIS A 23 27.31 6.40 -14.20
C HIS A 23 25.84 5.99 -14.07
N LEU A 24 24.90 6.96 -14.09
CA LEU A 24 23.47 6.67 -14.04
C LEU A 24 22.96 6.25 -15.42
N GLU A 25 22.48 5.03 -15.54
CA GLU A 25 21.92 4.47 -16.78
C GLU A 25 20.83 5.38 -17.39
N LEU A 26 20.00 5.99 -16.54
CA LEU A 26 18.96 6.93 -16.95
C LEU A 26 19.51 8.18 -17.68
N ASN A 27 20.77 8.51 -17.51
CA ASN A 27 21.40 9.66 -18.19
C ASN A 27 21.94 9.32 -19.57
N ARG A 28 22.05 8.04 -19.94
CA ARG A 28 22.42 7.62 -21.30
C ARG A 28 21.44 8.12 -22.36
N TYR A 29 20.18 8.27 -22.01
CA TYR A 29 19.17 8.81 -22.91
C TYR A 29 19.55 10.16 -23.52
N PHE A 30 20.28 11.00 -22.77
CA PHE A 30 20.67 12.32 -23.25
C PHE A 30 21.77 12.27 -24.33
N GLN A 31 22.52 11.18 -24.45
CA GLN A 31 23.62 11.06 -25.40
C GLN A 31 23.12 11.12 -26.86
N ASP A 32 21.92 10.62 -27.12
CA ASP A 32 21.35 10.57 -28.47
C ASP A 32 20.47 11.79 -28.78
N GLN A 33 20.29 12.72 -27.83
CA GLN A 33 19.44 13.90 -28.03
C GLN A 33 20.27 15.07 -28.58
N SER A 34 19.79 15.71 -29.67
CA SER A 34 20.37 16.93 -30.23
C SER A 34 19.87 18.20 -29.52
N SER A 35 18.67 18.16 -28.97
CA SER A 35 18.03 19.27 -28.25
C SER A 35 17.24 18.76 -27.05
N TRP A 36 16.97 19.67 -26.12
CA TRP A 36 16.13 19.39 -24.95
C TRP A 36 14.98 20.39 -24.92
N ASN A 37 13.84 19.96 -25.40
CA ASN A 37 12.63 20.76 -25.53
C ASN A 37 11.41 19.95 -25.03
N ARG A 38 10.22 20.53 -25.12
CA ARG A 38 8.98 19.90 -24.65
C ARG A 38 8.75 18.52 -25.28
N GLU A 39 8.97 18.39 -26.57
CA GLU A 39 8.76 17.13 -27.29
C GLU A 39 9.71 16.01 -26.78
N THR A 40 11.01 16.33 -26.60
CA THR A 40 11.99 15.37 -26.09
C THR A 40 11.74 15.01 -24.63
N ILE A 41 11.20 15.94 -23.83
CA ILE A 41 10.75 15.67 -22.45
C ILE A 41 9.58 14.71 -22.44
N GLU A 42 8.56 14.94 -23.27
CA GLU A 42 7.38 14.08 -23.37
C GLU A 42 7.74 12.66 -23.84
N LYS A 43 8.63 12.53 -24.84
CA LYS A 43 9.16 11.25 -25.31
C LYS A 43 9.87 10.49 -24.16
N ARG A 44 10.75 11.21 -23.45
CA ARG A 44 11.45 10.60 -22.30
C ARG A 44 10.49 10.14 -21.20
N SER A 45 9.49 10.95 -20.88
CA SER A 45 8.48 10.60 -19.86
C SER A 45 7.76 9.30 -20.19
N LYS A 46 7.41 9.08 -21.47
CA LYS A 46 6.80 7.82 -21.93
C LYS A 46 7.75 6.63 -21.75
N VAL A 47 9.01 6.77 -22.18
CA VAL A 47 10.02 5.70 -22.02
C VAL A 47 10.25 5.36 -20.55
N LEU A 48 10.33 6.37 -19.68
CA LEU A 48 10.49 6.15 -18.24
C LEU A 48 9.26 5.49 -17.62
N ALA A 49 8.06 5.87 -18.05
CA ALA A 49 6.82 5.22 -17.60
C ALA A 49 6.79 3.73 -18.01
N GLU A 50 7.14 3.41 -19.26
CA GLU A 50 7.22 2.03 -19.74
C GLU A 50 8.28 1.21 -18.97
N LEU A 51 9.45 1.80 -18.68
CA LEU A 51 10.49 1.14 -17.88
C LEU A 51 10.03 0.94 -16.44
N ALA A 52 9.34 1.92 -15.86
CA ALA A 52 8.76 1.81 -14.52
C ALA A 52 7.71 0.69 -14.46
N LEU A 53 6.82 0.61 -15.45
CA LEU A 53 5.82 -0.47 -15.54
C LEU A 53 6.43 -1.85 -15.74
N LYS A 54 7.63 -1.94 -16.37
CA LYS A 54 8.37 -3.21 -16.48
C LYS A 54 9.12 -3.56 -15.20
N ALA A 55 9.69 -2.57 -14.52
CA ALA A 55 10.46 -2.78 -13.29
C ALA A 55 9.55 -3.03 -12.08
N TRP A 56 8.46 -2.30 -12.02
CA TRP A 56 7.37 -2.48 -11.07
C TRP A 56 6.16 -2.90 -11.88
N SER A 57 6.11 -4.20 -12.24
CA SER A 57 4.90 -4.74 -12.85
C SER A 57 3.74 -4.39 -11.93
N TYR A 58 2.88 -3.48 -12.39
CA TYR A 58 1.60 -3.26 -11.77
C TYR A 58 0.91 -4.62 -11.78
N PHE A 59 0.66 -5.18 -10.63
CA PHE A 59 -0.09 -6.41 -10.49
C PHE A 59 -1.57 -6.09 -10.76
N GLY A 60 -1.86 -5.64 -11.97
CA GLY A 60 -3.20 -5.51 -12.50
C GLY A 60 -3.73 -6.86 -12.94
N GLU A 61 -3.82 -7.81 -12.05
CA GLU A 61 -4.95 -8.72 -12.11
C GLU A 61 -6.19 -7.84 -11.96
N GLU A 62 -7.18 -8.02 -12.84
CA GLU A 62 -8.48 -7.36 -12.72
C GLU A 62 -8.91 -7.49 -11.26
N GLN A 63 -8.83 -6.39 -10.53
CA GLN A 63 -9.23 -6.39 -9.14
C GLN A 63 -10.72 -6.65 -9.16
N SER A 64 -11.12 -7.78 -8.64
CA SER A 64 -12.53 -8.03 -8.35
C SER A 64 -13.05 -6.80 -7.59
N PRO A 65 -14.22 -6.27 -7.94
CA PRO A 65 -14.73 -5.07 -7.28
C PRO A 65 -14.66 -5.27 -5.76
N PRO A 66 -14.27 -4.23 -4.99
CA PRO A 66 -14.12 -4.35 -3.55
C PRO A 66 -15.41 -4.90 -2.93
N ALA A 67 -15.25 -5.85 -2.02
CA ALA A 67 -16.39 -6.43 -1.33
C ALA A 67 -17.14 -5.33 -0.57
N THR A 68 -18.47 -5.38 -0.60
CA THR A 68 -19.32 -4.55 0.25
C THR A 68 -19.80 -5.37 1.45
N VAL A 69 -20.28 -4.72 2.51
CA VAL A 69 -20.79 -5.42 3.72
C VAL A 69 -21.81 -6.50 3.37
N ASP A 70 -22.73 -6.21 2.46
CA ASP A 70 -23.76 -7.15 2.03
C ASP A 70 -23.23 -8.28 1.13
N SER A 71 -22.06 -8.07 0.52
CA SER A 71 -21.45 -9.03 -0.40
C SER A 71 -20.55 -10.07 0.28
N VAL A 72 -20.22 -9.91 1.57
CA VAL A 72 -19.26 -10.80 2.27
C VAL A 72 -19.92 -11.99 2.95
N LYS A 73 -21.25 -11.97 3.11
CA LYS A 73 -22.00 -13.05 3.75
C LYS A 73 -21.92 -14.35 2.95
N GLY A 74 -21.44 -15.40 3.61
CA GLY A 74 -21.30 -16.72 2.98
C GLY A 74 -20.14 -16.85 2.01
N LYS A 75 -19.33 -15.79 1.80
CA LYS A 75 -18.16 -15.83 0.94
C LYS A 75 -16.87 -16.11 1.71
N THR A 76 -15.93 -16.76 1.04
CA THR A 76 -14.60 -17.05 1.58
C THR A 76 -13.60 -16.00 1.04
N PRO A 77 -12.84 -15.31 1.91
CA PRO A 77 -11.82 -14.39 1.46
C PRO A 77 -10.60 -15.13 0.91
N LYS A 78 -10.04 -14.62 -0.20
CA LYS A 78 -8.82 -15.15 -0.86
C LYS A 78 -7.60 -14.29 -0.57
N ALA A 79 -7.78 -12.99 -0.56
CA ALA A 79 -6.73 -12.04 -0.28
C ALA A 79 -7.28 -10.78 0.37
N VAL A 80 -6.43 -10.08 1.10
CA VAL A 80 -6.64 -8.70 1.53
C VAL A 80 -5.50 -7.85 1.01
N THR A 81 -5.82 -6.71 0.41
CA THR A 81 -4.85 -5.71 -0.01
C THR A 81 -4.91 -4.54 0.94
N ILE A 82 -3.76 -4.12 1.44
CA ILE A 82 -3.60 -3.01 2.37
C ILE A 82 -2.46 -2.14 1.87
N LEU A 83 -2.74 -0.87 1.52
CA LEU A 83 -1.76 0.06 0.93
C LEU A 83 -0.99 -0.53 -0.26
N GLY A 84 -1.70 -1.21 -1.15
CA GLY A 84 -1.11 -1.86 -2.31
C GLY A 84 -0.38 -3.18 -2.05
N GLN A 85 -0.18 -3.57 -0.79
CA GLN A 85 0.41 -4.86 -0.43
C GLN A 85 -0.69 -5.93 -0.32
N ARG A 86 -0.59 -6.97 -1.16
CA ARG A 86 -1.54 -8.08 -1.20
C ARG A 86 -1.09 -9.23 -0.31
N PHE A 87 -1.95 -9.63 0.63
CA PHE A 87 -1.77 -10.78 1.51
C PHE A 87 -2.71 -11.91 1.11
N SER A 88 -2.16 -13.08 0.80
CA SER A 88 -2.95 -14.29 0.58
C SER A 88 -3.48 -14.81 1.91
N ILE A 89 -4.77 -15.03 2.01
CA ILE A 89 -5.47 -15.42 3.25
C ILE A 89 -6.42 -16.58 3.02
N LYS A 90 -6.87 -17.21 4.10
CA LYS A 90 -7.77 -18.38 4.04
C LYS A 90 -9.07 -18.16 4.82
N SER A 91 -9.14 -17.10 5.62
CA SER A 91 -10.28 -16.85 6.48
C SER A 91 -10.48 -15.37 6.79
N TRP A 92 -11.70 -15.00 7.18
CA TRP A 92 -12.00 -13.65 7.66
C TRP A 92 -11.18 -13.26 8.90
N ARG A 93 -10.79 -14.25 9.71
CA ARG A 93 -9.89 -14.06 10.85
C ARG A 93 -8.50 -13.58 10.43
N ASP A 94 -8.02 -14.06 9.28
CA ASP A 94 -6.74 -13.59 8.72
C ASP A 94 -6.86 -12.17 8.19
N VAL A 95 -8.00 -11.80 7.56
CA VAL A 95 -8.29 -10.39 7.20
C VAL A 95 -8.14 -9.48 8.40
N GLN A 96 -8.82 -9.82 9.51
CA GLN A 96 -8.77 -9.04 10.74
C GLN A 96 -7.34 -8.92 11.28
N ALA A 97 -6.61 -10.02 11.35
CA ALA A 97 -5.25 -10.04 11.90
C ALA A 97 -4.27 -9.23 11.06
N HIS A 98 -4.29 -9.37 9.72
CA HIS A 98 -3.41 -8.59 8.84
C HIS A 98 -3.74 -7.11 8.92
N THR A 99 -5.03 -6.74 8.84
CA THR A 99 -5.46 -5.34 8.93
C THR A 99 -4.99 -4.70 10.24
N LEU A 100 -5.24 -5.34 11.37
CA LEU A 100 -4.89 -4.77 12.67
C LEU A 100 -3.38 -4.76 12.95
N ASN A 101 -2.62 -5.74 12.46
CA ASN A 101 -1.16 -5.70 12.52
C ASN A 101 -0.60 -4.52 11.72
N THR A 102 -1.10 -4.32 10.50
CA THR A 102 -0.68 -3.20 9.66
C THR A 102 -0.98 -1.85 10.32
N ILE A 103 -2.18 -1.68 10.89
CA ILE A 103 -2.52 -0.44 11.63
C ILE A 103 -1.59 -0.25 12.84
N ALA A 104 -1.33 -1.31 13.60
CA ALA A 104 -0.46 -1.26 14.78
C ALA A 104 0.98 -0.87 14.43
N GLU A 105 1.47 -1.27 13.26
CA GLU A 105 2.81 -0.94 12.76
C GLU A 105 2.90 0.48 12.19
N LEU A 106 1.88 0.91 11.44
CA LEU A 106 1.89 2.22 10.77
C LEU A 106 1.50 3.36 11.70
N GLU A 107 0.46 3.16 12.53
CA GLU A 107 -0.18 4.18 13.35
C GLU A 107 -0.42 3.67 14.78
N PRO A 108 0.65 3.50 15.60
CA PRO A 108 0.53 2.95 16.96
C PRO A 108 -0.42 3.75 17.88
N ASP A 109 -0.47 5.07 17.71
CA ASP A 109 -1.34 5.94 18.51
C ASP A 109 -2.80 5.74 18.15
N SER A 110 -3.12 5.67 16.87
CA SER A 110 -4.46 5.36 16.36
C SER A 110 -4.89 3.95 16.76
N PHE A 111 -3.97 2.97 16.71
CA PHE A 111 -4.23 1.63 17.20
C PHE A 111 -4.54 1.61 18.71
N SER A 112 -3.84 2.40 19.50
CA SER A 112 -4.12 2.56 20.93
C SER A 112 -5.50 3.17 21.19
N ALA A 113 -5.93 4.11 20.36
CA ALA A 113 -7.27 4.68 20.40
C ALA A 113 -8.34 3.62 20.07
N LEU A 114 -8.16 2.83 19.00
CA LEU A 114 -9.03 1.70 18.65
C LEU A 114 -9.19 0.69 19.79
N THR A 115 -8.12 0.38 20.52
CA THR A 115 -8.17 -0.52 21.67
C THR A 115 -9.09 -0.02 22.77
N LYS A 116 -9.17 1.30 22.97
CA LYS A 116 -10.07 1.94 23.94
C LYS A 116 -11.51 2.01 23.44
N GLU A 117 -11.69 2.25 22.15
CA GLU A 117 -13.01 2.40 21.52
C GLU A 117 -13.70 1.04 21.34
N TYR A 118 -12.93 0.00 21.01
CA TYR A 118 -13.46 -1.35 20.74
C TYR A 118 -12.97 -2.42 21.73
N PRO A 119 -13.15 -2.25 23.06
CA PRO A 119 -12.60 -3.15 24.09
C PRO A 119 -13.18 -4.57 24.05
N ARG A 120 -14.25 -4.80 23.26
CA ARG A 120 -14.83 -6.13 23.01
C ARG A 120 -14.09 -6.91 21.93
N PHE A 121 -13.32 -6.23 21.10
CA PHE A 121 -12.65 -6.82 19.93
C PHE A 121 -11.13 -6.81 20.07
N ILE A 122 -10.56 -5.84 20.80
CA ILE A 122 -9.12 -5.65 20.98
C ILE A 122 -8.82 -5.36 22.44
N GLY A 123 -7.74 -5.92 22.99
CA GLY A 123 -7.31 -5.62 24.34
C GLY A 123 -6.03 -6.31 24.76
N THR A 124 -5.50 -5.92 25.91
CA THR A 124 -4.27 -6.50 26.49
C THR A 124 -4.53 -7.69 27.41
N ASP A 125 -5.77 -7.89 27.81
CA ASP A 125 -6.18 -8.98 28.70
C ASP A 125 -6.84 -10.11 27.90
N ALA A 126 -6.09 -11.22 27.72
CA ALA A 126 -6.55 -12.40 27.00
C ALA A 126 -7.82 -13.03 27.60
N GLY A 127 -8.02 -12.91 28.90
CA GLY A 127 -9.16 -13.51 29.63
C GLY A 127 -10.52 -12.89 29.29
N LYS A 128 -10.53 -11.75 28.62
CA LYS A 128 -11.77 -11.06 28.19
C LYS A 128 -12.39 -11.59 26.92
N PHE A 129 -11.67 -12.42 26.16
CA PHE A 129 -12.10 -12.91 24.85
C PHE A 129 -12.36 -14.40 24.86
N ARG A 130 -13.24 -14.86 23.96
CA ARG A 130 -13.60 -16.29 23.84
C ARG A 130 -12.61 -17.06 22.98
N HIS A 131 -12.22 -16.49 21.85
CA HIS A 131 -11.23 -17.04 20.93
C HIS A 131 -10.24 -15.97 20.59
N ILE A 132 -8.99 -16.15 20.99
CA ILE A 132 -7.97 -15.13 20.91
C ILE A 132 -6.95 -15.41 19.80
N ARG A 133 -6.43 -14.34 19.22
CA ARG A 133 -5.18 -14.31 18.48
C ARG A 133 -4.34 -13.16 19.01
N GLN A 134 -3.08 -13.40 19.25
CA GLN A 134 -2.15 -12.34 19.61
C GLN A 134 -1.58 -11.71 18.35
N LEU A 135 -1.56 -10.38 18.30
CA LEU A 135 -0.94 -9.57 17.26
C LEU A 135 0.56 -9.44 17.49
N SER A 136 1.30 -8.94 16.50
CA SER A 136 2.75 -8.71 16.55
C SER A 136 3.19 -7.81 17.70
N ASN A 137 2.34 -6.84 18.08
CA ASN A 137 2.57 -5.91 19.20
C ASN A 137 2.17 -6.45 20.58
N GLY A 138 1.78 -7.73 20.71
CA GLY A 138 1.41 -8.36 21.95
C GLY A 138 -0.06 -8.18 22.38
N VAL A 139 -0.85 -7.39 21.65
CA VAL A 139 -2.28 -7.17 21.93
C VAL A 139 -3.10 -8.36 21.41
N TYR A 140 -4.20 -8.69 22.09
CA TYR A 140 -5.10 -9.78 21.74
C TYR A 140 -6.32 -9.26 21.00
N ILE A 141 -6.81 -10.05 20.05
CA ILE A 141 -8.05 -9.79 19.31
C ILE A 141 -9.03 -10.94 19.45
N GLU A 142 -10.33 -10.61 19.50
CA GLU A 142 -11.41 -11.59 19.49
C GLU A 142 -11.60 -12.16 18.08
N MET A 143 -11.53 -13.47 17.93
CA MET A 143 -11.63 -14.18 16.66
C MET A 143 -13.01 -14.82 16.43
N ASN A 144 -13.90 -14.79 17.41
CA ASN A 144 -15.25 -15.37 17.32
C ASN A 144 -16.27 -14.33 16.80
N LEU A 145 -16.02 -13.85 15.58
CA LEU A 145 -16.84 -12.84 14.89
C LEU A 145 -17.36 -13.39 13.55
N SER A 146 -18.51 -12.89 13.10
CA SER A 146 -19.02 -13.18 11.75
C SER A 146 -18.18 -12.45 10.68
N ALA A 147 -18.27 -12.91 9.43
CA ALA A 147 -17.61 -12.26 8.29
C ALA A 147 -17.97 -10.77 8.18
N GLU A 148 -19.26 -10.46 8.32
CA GLU A 148 -19.77 -9.09 8.26
C GLU A 148 -19.27 -8.24 9.43
N ALA A 149 -19.17 -8.81 10.63
CA ALA A 149 -18.65 -8.09 11.80
C ALA A 149 -17.17 -7.78 11.63
N ILE A 150 -16.39 -8.74 11.15
CA ILE A 150 -14.95 -8.54 10.84
C ILE A 150 -14.78 -7.47 9.75
N TYR A 151 -15.52 -7.60 8.64
CA TYR A 151 -15.42 -6.67 7.52
C TYR A 151 -15.73 -5.23 7.97
N ARG A 152 -16.87 -5.04 8.66
CA ARG A 152 -17.29 -3.73 9.18
C ARG A 152 -16.27 -3.16 10.15
N PHE A 153 -15.78 -3.98 11.07
CA PHE A 153 -14.78 -3.54 12.05
C PHE A 153 -13.44 -3.14 11.37
N CYS A 154 -12.95 -3.93 10.42
CA CYS A 154 -11.75 -3.60 9.67
C CYS A 154 -11.91 -2.30 8.85
N THR A 155 -13.06 -2.11 8.20
CA THR A 155 -13.36 -0.87 7.46
C THR A 155 -13.32 0.34 8.40
N GLN A 156 -13.98 0.29 9.55
CA GLN A 156 -13.95 1.36 10.54
C GLN A 156 -12.54 1.64 11.07
N ALA A 157 -11.76 0.58 11.32
CA ALA A 157 -10.38 0.71 11.78
C ALA A 157 -9.48 1.38 10.73
N ILE A 158 -9.64 1.05 9.46
CA ILE A 158 -8.91 1.65 8.34
C ILE A 158 -9.31 3.13 8.16
N GLU A 159 -10.60 3.43 8.19
CA GLU A 159 -11.10 4.82 8.10
C GLU A 159 -10.61 5.70 9.25
N SER A 160 -10.47 5.14 10.47
CA SER A 160 -9.99 5.87 11.64
C SER A 160 -8.54 6.36 11.52
N ILE A 161 -7.75 5.76 10.65
CA ILE A 161 -6.37 6.17 10.33
C ILE A 161 -6.26 6.95 9.01
N GLY A 162 -7.41 7.37 8.44
CA GLY A 162 -7.46 8.20 7.23
C GLY A 162 -7.26 7.45 5.92
N LEU A 163 -7.30 6.11 5.93
CA LEU A 163 -7.27 5.29 4.73
C LEU A 163 -8.67 5.08 4.16
N SER A 164 -8.76 4.81 2.86
CA SER A 164 -9.99 4.64 2.11
C SER A 164 -10.18 3.20 1.62
N SER A 165 -11.30 2.94 0.95
CA SER A 165 -11.56 1.66 0.28
C SER A 165 -10.62 1.41 -0.93
N GLU A 166 -9.88 2.41 -1.40
CA GLU A 166 -8.84 2.24 -2.42
C GLU A 166 -7.56 1.67 -1.81
N ASP A 167 -7.31 2.00 -0.53
CA ASP A 167 -6.14 1.57 0.22
C ASP A 167 -6.32 0.21 0.88
N TRP A 168 -7.58 -0.21 1.09
CA TRP A 168 -7.93 -1.46 1.75
C TRP A 168 -9.13 -2.13 1.11
N PHE A 169 -8.97 -3.36 0.64
CA PHE A 169 -10.06 -4.17 0.11
C PHE A 169 -9.80 -5.66 0.26
N VAL A 170 -10.88 -6.46 0.23
CA VAL A 170 -10.85 -7.91 0.37
C VAL A 170 -11.39 -8.56 -0.90
N GLU A 171 -10.60 -9.48 -1.46
CA GLU A 171 -11.02 -10.34 -2.57
C GLU A 171 -11.74 -11.57 -2.00
N THR A 172 -12.89 -11.91 -2.55
CA THR A 172 -13.71 -13.07 -2.14
C THR A 172 -14.06 -13.98 -3.30
N GLU A 173 -14.36 -15.25 -2.98
CA GLU A 173 -15.02 -16.17 -3.92
C GLU A 173 -16.49 -15.88 -3.99
#